data_180e4f56c085876af63af7a658635c43
#
_entry.id   180e4f56c085876af63af7a658635c43
#
_cell.length_a   1.000
_cell.length_b   1.000
_cell.length_c   1.000
_cell.angle_alpha   90.00
_cell.angle_beta   90.00
_cell.angle_gamma   90.00
#
_symmetry.space_group_name_H-M   'P 1'
#
loop_
_entity.id
_entity.type
_entity.pdbx_description
1 polymer ?
#
loop_
_entity_poly.entity_id
_entity_poly.type
_entity_poly.pdbx_seq_one_letter_code
_entity_poly.pdbx_strand_id
1 'polypeptide(L)'
;MSGYEICSASAVAAELTAAKAAKARLLCFDDPLYPPALAQLNSAPPLLWSVGDLQHLTRPMIALVGARNASSLGTRMARSLAQDLGAAGFSVVSGLARGVDTAAHLASLKTGTIAVLAGGCDVIYPSQNSALAQDIAAKGLILSEQPMQRTPQARDFPKRNRIIAGLAQAVIVVEAAGRSGSLITAREALDLGREVMAVPGHPFDARAFGCNALIRDGAVLVRNAEDVITALSPLSLGKQASANIAQARPAPPPHRQAEARTAAVQKAQKPAPAEPRARISKKLDQLSALTQALAGIPAPPAEKRSLQETSALHQMILAGLGPSPTASDQLMRDLDLSPQAFAPALTELELEGKISRIPGGLLARRSR
;
A
#
# COMPACT_ATOMS: atom_id res chain seq x y z
N MET A 1 30.94 -5.60 20.57
CA MET A 1 29.79 -6.42 20.16
C MET A 1 28.98 -6.68 21.40
N SER A 2 27.81 -6.06 21.55
CA SER A 2 26.89 -6.37 22.65
C SER A 2 26.48 -7.83 22.50
N GLY A 3 26.67 -8.63 23.54
CA GLY A 3 26.50 -10.08 23.51
C GLY A 3 25.08 -10.46 23.11
N TYR A 4 24.98 -11.47 22.26
CA TYR A 4 23.72 -12.15 21.93
C TYR A 4 23.24 -12.81 23.23
N GLU A 5 22.09 -12.38 23.75
CA GLU A 5 21.48 -12.98 24.92
C GLU A 5 20.49 -14.05 24.47
N ILE A 6 20.73 -15.28 24.88
CA ILE A 6 19.84 -16.41 24.56
C ILE A 6 18.54 -16.23 25.35
N CYS A 7 17.39 -16.35 24.67
CA CYS A 7 16.09 -16.29 25.30
C CYS A 7 15.97 -17.39 26.39
N SER A 8 15.46 -17.03 27.56
CA SER A 8 15.32 -17.99 28.67
C SER A 8 14.35 -19.12 28.32
N ALA A 9 14.63 -20.33 28.79
CA ALA A 9 13.78 -21.49 28.56
C ALA A 9 12.33 -21.27 29.07
N SER A 10 12.16 -20.51 30.16
CA SER A 10 10.85 -20.12 30.68
C SER A 10 10.06 -19.22 29.73
N ALA A 11 10.71 -18.25 29.09
CA ALA A 11 10.09 -17.40 28.09
C ALA A 11 9.65 -18.20 26.84
N VAL A 12 10.51 -19.11 26.38
CA VAL A 12 10.19 -20.00 25.26
C VAL A 12 9.01 -20.93 25.62
N ALA A 13 8.98 -21.50 26.81
CA ALA A 13 7.90 -22.36 27.25
C ALA A 13 6.56 -21.61 27.37
N ALA A 14 6.58 -20.36 27.86
CA ALA A 14 5.41 -19.50 27.92
C ALA A 14 4.87 -19.17 26.52
N GLU A 15 5.75 -18.82 25.57
CA GLU A 15 5.42 -18.54 24.18
C GLU A 15 4.78 -19.76 23.50
N LEU A 16 5.38 -20.95 23.63
CA LEU A 16 4.82 -22.19 23.06
C LEU A 16 3.47 -22.56 23.69
N THR A 17 3.28 -22.29 24.97
CA THR A 17 2.01 -22.52 25.66
C THR A 17 0.93 -21.58 25.13
N ALA A 18 1.24 -20.30 24.97
CA ALA A 18 0.32 -19.32 24.37
C ALA A 18 -0.01 -19.67 22.91
N ALA A 19 0.98 -20.07 22.13
CA ALA A 19 0.81 -20.52 20.75
C ALA A 19 -0.13 -21.75 20.66
N LYS A 20 0.06 -22.74 21.53
CA LYS A 20 -0.82 -23.92 21.61
C LYS A 20 -2.26 -23.54 21.93
N ALA A 21 -2.47 -22.61 22.87
CA ALA A 21 -3.79 -22.10 23.21
C ALA A 21 -4.45 -21.37 22.01
N ALA A 22 -3.68 -20.61 21.24
CA ALA A 22 -4.12 -19.94 20.03
C ALA A 22 -4.24 -20.88 18.79
N LYS A 23 -3.92 -22.16 18.92
CA LYS A 23 -3.82 -23.13 17.81
C LYS A 23 -2.84 -22.66 16.73
N ALA A 24 -1.82 -21.91 17.13
CA ALA A 24 -0.80 -21.40 16.23
C ALA A 24 0.27 -22.48 15.97
N ARG A 25 0.76 -22.50 14.72
CA ARG A 25 1.90 -23.30 14.29
C ARG A 25 3.10 -22.38 14.03
N LEU A 26 4.28 -22.78 14.47
CA LEU A 26 5.52 -22.10 14.15
C LEU A 26 6.06 -22.63 12.80
N LEU A 27 6.38 -21.71 11.90
CA LEU A 27 7.12 -21.96 10.67
C LEU A 27 8.51 -21.39 10.82
N CYS A 28 9.52 -22.25 10.78
CA CYS A 28 10.93 -21.85 10.76
C CYS A 28 11.39 -21.63 9.32
N PHE A 29 12.46 -20.86 9.14
CA PHE A 29 13.03 -20.55 7.82
C PHE A 29 13.32 -21.79 6.97
N ASP A 30 13.72 -22.91 7.60
CA ASP A 30 14.02 -24.19 6.93
C ASP A 30 12.81 -25.12 6.81
N ASP A 31 11.60 -24.71 7.24
CA ASP A 31 10.39 -25.53 7.11
C ASP A 31 10.01 -25.65 5.62
N PRO A 32 9.68 -26.85 5.12
CA PRO A 32 9.25 -27.04 3.74
C PRO A 32 8.01 -26.21 3.35
N LEU A 33 7.23 -25.77 4.33
CA LEU A 33 6.06 -24.92 4.12
C LEU A 33 6.38 -23.43 4.27
N TYR A 34 7.63 -23.05 4.57
CA TYR A 34 8.02 -21.64 4.60
C TYR A 34 7.97 -21.05 3.18
N PRO A 35 7.36 -19.86 2.97
CA PRO A 35 7.16 -19.32 1.62
C PRO A 35 8.49 -19.07 0.91
N PRO A 36 8.77 -19.72 -0.25
CA PRO A 36 10.05 -19.55 -0.96
C PRO A 36 10.31 -18.10 -1.39
N ALA A 37 9.23 -17.36 -1.73
CA ALA A 37 9.34 -15.95 -2.11
C ALA A 37 9.81 -15.08 -0.95
N LEU A 38 9.44 -15.43 0.28
CA LEU A 38 9.86 -14.73 1.49
C LEU A 38 11.28 -15.12 1.92
N ALA A 39 11.64 -16.39 1.71
CA ALA A 39 13.00 -16.90 2.02
C ALA A 39 14.10 -16.23 1.17
N GLN A 40 13.76 -15.68 0.00
CA GLN A 40 14.70 -14.96 -0.86
C GLN A 40 15.05 -13.56 -0.39
N LEU A 41 14.38 -13.05 0.66
CA LEU A 41 14.60 -11.70 1.16
C LEU A 41 15.82 -11.66 2.10
N ASN A 42 16.65 -10.62 1.97
CA ASN A 42 17.74 -10.34 2.91
C ASN A 42 17.25 -10.15 4.36
N SER A 43 16.00 -9.75 4.52
CA SER A 43 15.32 -9.52 5.78
C SER A 43 14.20 -10.54 6.04
N ALA A 44 14.35 -11.76 5.52
CA ALA A 44 13.37 -12.82 5.76
C ALA A 44 13.19 -13.06 7.27
N PRO A 45 11.96 -13.14 7.78
CA PRO A 45 11.72 -13.46 9.18
C PRO A 45 12.20 -14.90 9.46
N PRO A 46 13.09 -15.13 10.45
CA PRO A 46 13.57 -16.49 10.75
C PRO A 46 12.45 -17.39 11.27
N LEU A 47 11.42 -16.80 11.86
CA LEU A 47 10.27 -17.48 12.45
C LEU A 47 8.98 -16.77 12.06
N LEU A 48 7.94 -17.53 11.76
CA LEU A 48 6.58 -17.03 11.51
C LEU A 48 5.59 -17.86 12.32
N TRP A 49 4.75 -17.19 13.10
CA TRP A 49 3.56 -17.79 13.66
C TRP A 49 2.44 -17.83 12.64
N SER A 50 1.71 -18.91 12.57
CA SER A 50 0.62 -19.11 11.62
C SER A 50 -0.61 -19.69 12.31
N VAL A 51 -1.80 -19.20 11.97
CA VAL A 51 -3.10 -19.74 12.41
C VAL A 51 -4.00 -19.90 11.20
N GLY A 52 -4.50 -21.10 10.95
CA GLY A 52 -5.34 -21.42 9.80
C GLY A 52 -4.70 -22.41 8.83
N ASP A 53 -5.12 -22.37 7.56
CA ASP A 53 -4.73 -23.34 6.54
C ASP A 53 -3.48 -22.89 5.77
N LEU A 54 -2.39 -23.62 5.97
CA LEU A 54 -1.09 -23.37 5.30
C LEU A 54 -1.11 -23.64 3.79
N GLN A 55 -2.11 -24.33 3.26
CA GLN A 55 -2.25 -24.55 1.81
C GLN A 55 -2.38 -23.25 1.03
N HIS A 56 -2.83 -22.17 1.67
CA HIS A 56 -2.86 -20.86 1.04
C HIS A 56 -1.47 -20.32 0.67
N LEU A 57 -0.39 -20.80 1.29
CA LEU A 57 1.01 -20.42 0.98
C LEU A 57 1.54 -21.10 -0.29
N THR A 58 0.89 -22.18 -0.76
CA THR A 58 1.34 -22.90 -1.97
C THR A 58 0.83 -22.27 -3.26
N ARG A 59 -0.15 -21.35 -3.17
CA ARG A 59 -0.73 -20.67 -4.32
C ARG A 59 0.06 -19.41 -4.68
N PRO A 60 -0.06 -18.92 -5.94
CA PRO A 60 0.43 -17.59 -6.27
C PRO A 60 -0.31 -16.54 -5.43
N MET A 61 0.40 -15.52 -4.97
CA MET A 61 -0.12 -14.55 -4.01
C MET A 61 -0.09 -13.13 -4.60
N ILE A 62 -1.17 -12.37 -4.37
CA ILE A 62 -1.29 -10.96 -4.73
C ILE A 62 -1.63 -10.16 -3.48
N ALA A 63 -0.89 -9.07 -3.23
CA ALA A 63 -1.20 -8.18 -2.13
C ALA A 63 -2.18 -7.08 -2.58
N LEU A 64 -3.26 -6.89 -1.82
CA LEU A 64 -4.18 -5.77 -1.95
C LEU A 64 -4.02 -4.86 -0.74
N VAL A 65 -3.61 -3.61 -0.96
CA VAL A 65 -3.38 -2.63 0.10
C VAL A 65 -4.01 -1.29 -0.26
N GLY A 66 -4.28 -0.45 0.75
CA GLY A 66 -4.85 0.86 0.46
C GLY A 66 -5.25 1.67 1.67
N ALA A 67 -6.16 2.62 1.44
CA ALA A 67 -6.63 3.55 2.45
C ALA A 67 -7.41 2.85 3.57
N ARG A 68 -7.12 3.23 4.82
CA ARG A 68 -7.89 2.79 6.00
C ARG A 68 -9.28 3.42 6.05
N ASN A 69 -9.42 4.61 5.47
CA ASN A 69 -10.69 5.31 5.27
C ASN A 69 -11.02 5.31 3.77
N ALA A 70 -11.25 4.11 3.24
CA ALA A 70 -11.56 3.92 1.83
C ALA A 70 -12.92 4.51 1.46
N SER A 71 -13.04 5.03 0.25
CA SER A 71 -14.31 5.44 -0.33
C SER A 71 -15.19 4.22 -0.62
N SER A 72 -16.48 4.47 -0.88
CA SER A 72 -17.39 3.42 -1.36
C SER A 72 -16.90 2.80 -2.67
N LEU A 73 -16.31 3.60 -3.56
CA LEU A 73 -15.73 3.13 -4.81
C LEU A 73 -14.48 2.28 -4.57
N GLY A 74 -13.55 2.75 -3.71
CA GLY A 74 -12.35 2.01 -3.33
C GLY A 74 -12.69 0.68 -2.64
N THR A 75 -13.67 0.68 -1.73
CA THR A 75 -14.16 -0.54 -1.09
C THR A 75 -14.74 -1.53 -2.10
N ARG A 76 -15.54 -1.05 -3.07
CA ARG A 76 -16.10 -1.88 -4.14
C ARG A 76 -15.03 -2.42 -5.06
N MET A 77 -14.05 -1.60 -5.45
CA MET A 77 -12.91 -2.01 -6.26
C MET A 77 -12.07 -3.10 -5.56
N ALA A 78 -11.74 -2.91 -4.28
CA ALA A 78 -11.01 -3.89 -3.50
C ALA A 78 -11.75 -5.24 -3.42
N ARG A 79 -13.07 -5.21 -3.25
CA ARG A 79 -13.92 -6.44 -3.27
C ARG A 79 -13.90 -7.13 -4.62
N SER A 80 -14.12 -6.40 -5.71
CA SER A 80 -14.12 -6.96 -7.06
C SER A 80 -12.78 -7.61 -7.38
N LEU A 81 -11.67 -6.87 -7.18
CA LEU A 81 -10.32 -7.39 -7.41
C LEU A 81 -10.04 -8.65 -6.58
N ALA A 82 -10.37 -8.63 -5.27
CA ALA A 82 -10.12 -9.77 -4.39
C ALA A 82 -10.93 -11.00 -4.78
N GLN A 83 -12.19 -10.81 -5.18
CA GLN A 83 -13.08 -11.88 -5.63
C GLN A 83 -12.58 -12.50 -6.92
N ASP A 84 -12.28 -11.68 -7.93
CA ASP A 84 -11.91 -12.13 -9.27
C ASP A 84 -10.50 -12.75 -9.28
N LEU A 85 -9.54 -12.17 -8.57
CA LEU A 85 -8.20 -12.76 -8.39
C LEU A 85 -8.27 -14.07 -7.62
N GLY A 86 -9.11 -14.15 -6.57
CA GLY A 86 -9.33 -15.39 -5.85
C GLY A 86 -9.96 -16.47 -6.72
N ALA A 87 -10.93 -16.12 -7.59
CA ALA A 87 -11.52 -17.05 -8.56
C ALA A 87 -10.50 -17.50 -9.62
N ALA A 88 -9.51 -16.66 -9.97
CA ALA A 88 -8.40 -16.99 -10.82
C ALA A 88 -7.30 -17.86 -10.15
N GLY A 89 -7.47 -18.24 -8.87
CA GLY A 89 -6.58 -19.14 -8.14
C GLY A 89 -5.50 -18.47 -7.30
N PHE A 90 -5.50 -17.14 -7.19
CA PHE A 90 -4.56 -16.42 -6.32
C PHE A 90 -5.03 -16.43 -4.86
N SER A 91 -4.09 -16.48 -3.92
CA SER A 91 -4.33 -16.10 -2.53
C SER A 91 -4.15 -14.59 -2.36
N VAL A 92 -5.15 -13.93 -1.77
CA VAL A 92 -5.11 -12.48 -1.52
C VAL A 92 -4.42 -12.21 -0.19
N VAL A 93 -3.32 -11.45 -0.22
CA VAL A 93 -2.54 -11.07 0.96
C VAL A 93 -2.89 -9.64 1.36
N SER A 94 -3.16 -9.38 2.63
CA SER A 94 -3.34 -8.02 3.15
C SER A 94 -3.03 -7.93 4.65
N GLY A 95 -3.24 -6.75 5.24
CA GLY A 95 -2.78 -6.45 6.60
C GLY A 95 -3.87 -6.37 7.65
N LEU A 96 -5.08 -6.79 7.35
CA LEU A 96 -6.23 -6.74 8.28
C LEU A 96 -6.55 -5.32 8.81
N ALA A 97 -6.09 -4.27 8.15
CA ALA A 97 -6.46 -2.89 8.49
C ALA A 97 -7.91 -2.59 8.09
N ARG A 98 -8.46 -1.48 8.58
CA ARG A 98 -9.76 -0.97 8.11
C ARG A 98 -9.70 -0.62 6.62
N GLY A 99 -10.86 -0.49 5.98
CA GLY A 99 -10.99 -0.01 4.61
C GLY A 99 -10.65 -1.06 3.56
N VAL A 100 -9.66 -0.81 2.71
CA VAL A 100 -9.28 -1.67 1.59
C VAL A 100 -8.94 -3.10 2.04
N ASP A 101 -8.12 -3.25 3.10
CA ASP A 101 -7.69 -4.55 3.59
C ASP A 101 -8.89 -5.39 4.05
N THR A 102 -9.79 -4.79 4.86
CA THR A 102 -11.03 -5.45 5.31
C THR A 102 -11.90 -5.89 4.13
N ALA A 103 -12.07 -5.02 3.12
CA ALA A 103 -12.88 -5.32 1.94
C ALA A 103 -12.29 -6.46 1.10
N ALA A 104 -10.96 -6.48 0.96
CA ALA A 104 -10.23 -7.53 0.25
C ALA A 104 -10.36 -8.88 0.96
N HIS A 105 -10.13 -8.94 2.28
CA HIS A 105 -10.25 -10.17 3.05
C HIS A 105 -11.66 -10.75 3.01
N LEU A 106 -12.69 -9.92 3.22
CA LEU A 106 -14.10 -10.36 3.17
C LEU A 106 -14.46 -11.00 1.83
N ALA A 107 -13.96 -10.43 0.71
CA ALA A 107 -14.27 -10.92 -0.63
C ALA A 107 -13.52 -12.21 -0.98
N SER A 108 -12.33 -12.42 -0.42
CA SER A 108 -11.48 -13.60 -0.69
C SER A 108 -11.56 -14.72 0.34
N LEU A 109 -12.42 -14.62 1.36
CA LEU A 109 -12.61 -15.65 2.38
C LEU A 109 -12.93 -17.06 1.83
N LYS A 110 -13.62 -17.14 0.71
CA LYS A 110 -14.00 -18.42 0.09
C LYS A 110 -12.97 -18.97 -0.87
N THR A 111 -12.12 -18.12 -1.40
CA THR A 111 -11.17 -18.45 -2.47
C THR A 111 -9.74 -18.57 -1.98
N GLY A 112 -9.36 -17.83 -0.96
CA GLY A 112 -8.04 -17.86 -0.33
C GLY A 112 -7.60 -16.47 0.10
N THR A 113 -7.39 -16.31 1.42
CA THR A 113 -6.94 -15.03 2.00
C THR A 113 -5.89 -15.25 3.08
N ILE A 114 -4.89 -14.38 3.10
CA ILE A 114 -3.78 -14.40 4.05
C ILE A 114 -3.69 -13.03 4.73
N ALA A 115 -3.92 -13.00 6.04
CA ALA A 115 -3.75 -11.79 6.85
C ALA A 115 -2.38 -11.80 7.54
N VAL A 116 -1.56 -10.80 7.27
CA VAL A 116 -0.29 -10.62 8.00
C VAL A 116 -0.52 -9.60 9.10
N LEU A 117 -0.20 -9.95 10.35
CA LEU A 117 -0.43 -9.08 11.52
C LEU A 117 0.86 -8.36 11.95
N ALA A 118 0.71 -7.21 12.59
CA ALA A 118 1.82 -6.44 13.17
C ALA A 118 2.06 -6.76 14.66
N GLY A 119 1.11 -7.42 15.32
CA GLY A 119 1.19 -7.99 16.66
C GLY A 119 1.18 -9.50 16.63
N GLY A 120 1.07 -10.16 17.78
CA GLY A 120 0.89 -11.61 17.87
C GLY A 120 -0.33 -12.10 17.10
N CYS A 121 -0.31 -13.36 16.64
CA CYS A 121 -1.45 -13.94 15.92
C CYS A 121 -2.75 -13.98 16.73
N ASP A 122 -2.64 -13.92 18.04
CA ASP A 122 -3.73 -13.91 19.03
C ASP A 122 -4.18 -12.49 19.40
N VAL A 123 -3.48 -11.43 18.93
CA VAL A 123 -3.81 -10.03 19.21
C VAL A 123 -4.31 -9.32 17.96
N ILE A 124 -5.63 -9.19 17.85
CA ILE A 124 -6.25 -8.60 16.67
C ILE A 124 -6.33 -7.07 16.77
N TYR A 125 -5.72 -6.42 15.81
CA TYR A 125 -5.78 -4.96 15.64
C TYR A 125 -6.10 -4.58 14.19
N PRO A 126 -7.09 -3.72 13.96
CA PRO A 126 -8.01 -3.10 14.93
C PRO A 126 -9.06 -4.11 15.46
N SER A 127 -9.56 -3.88 16.68
CA SER A 127 -10.54 -4.77 17.33
C SER A 127 -11.86 -4.92 16.56
N GLN A 128 -12.20 -3.93 15.74
CA GLN A 128 -13.36 -3.97 14.83
C GLN A 128 -13.31 -5.13 13.82
N ASN A 129 -12.12 -5.62 13.51
CA ASN A 129 -11.91 -6.75 12.59
C ASN A 129 -11.77 -8.10 13.30
N SER A 130 -12.13 -8.19 14.60
CA SER A 130 -11.97 -9.45 15.36
C SER A 130 -12.82 -10.59 14.79
N ALA A 131 -14.07 -10.33 14.40
CA ALA A 131 -14.92 -11.33 13.75
C ALA A 131 -14.32 -11.80 12.40
N LEU A 132 -13.82 -10.85 11.59
CA LEU A 132 -13.15 -11.17 10.32
C LEU A 132 -11.87 -11.99 10.55
N ALA A 133 -11.09 -11.68 11.60
CA ALA A 133 -9.90 -12.45 11.94
C ALA A 133 -10.25 -13.90 12.31
N GLN A 134 -11.34 -14.13 13.04
CA GLN A 134 -11.84 -15.49 13.34
C GLN A 134 -12.25 -16.23 12.06
N ASP A 135 -12.94 -15.57 11.15
CA ASP A 135 -13.28 -16.15 9.84
C ASP A 135 -12.04 -16.50 9.02
N ILE A 136 -11.01 -15.62 9.02
CA ILE A 136 -9.73 -15.88 8.34
C ILE A 136 -8.99 -17.03 8.99
N ALA A 137 -8.95 -17.11 10.32
CA ALA A 137 -8.35 -18.23 11.03
C ALA A 137 -9.04 -19.58 10.70
N ALA A 138 -10.34 -19.56 10.42
CA ALA A 138 -11.12 -20.75 10.10
C ALA A 138 -11.05 -21.16 8.61
N LYS A 139 -10.91 -20.22 7.67
CA LYS A 139 -11.07 -20.44 6.21
C LYS A 139 -9.88 -19.99 5.39
N GLY A 140 -8.96 -19.25 5.96
CA GLY A 140 -7.78 -18.66 5.34
C GLY A 140 -6.55 -18.89 6.21
N LEU A 141 -5.67 -17.91 6.27
CA LEU A 141 -4.42 -17.97 7.02
C LEU A 141 -4.11 -16.63 7.69
N ILE A 142 -3.72 -16.66 8.94
CA ILE A 142 -3.12 -15.54 9.66
C ILE A 142 -1.62 -15.81 9.82
N LEU A 143 -0.78 -14.81 9.59
CA LEU A 143 0.67 -14.87 9.78
C LEU A 143 1.14 -13.70 10.66
N SER A 144 2.14 -13.96 11.49
CA SER A 144 2.86 -12.91 12.21
C SER A 144 4.31 -13.31 12.50
N GLU A 145 5.21 -12.34 12.46
CA GLU A 145 6.60 -12.44 12.92
C GLU A 145 6.72 -12.15 14.44
N GLN A 146 5.66 -11.63 15.05
CA GLN A 146 5.68 -11.19 16.43
C GLN A 146 5.30 -12.32 17.39
N PRO A 147 5.87 -12.31 18.61
CA PRO A 147 5.46 -13.26 19.64
C PRO A 147 3.97 -13.19 19.97
N MET A 148 3.43 -14.27 20.53
CA MET A 148 2.07 -14.29 21.04
C MET A 148 1.86 -13.22 22.10
N GLN A 149 0.61 -12.75 22.26
CA GLN A 149 0.20 -11.72 23.22
C GLN A 149 0.85 -10.32 23.00
N ARG A 150 1.66 -10.17 21.96
CA ARG A 150 2.29 -8.89 21.66
C ARG A 150 1.32 -7.93 21.01
N THR A 151 1.00 -6.84 21.70
CA THR A 151 0.23 -5.71 21.15
C THR A 151 1.08 -4.94 20.14
N PRO A 152 0.57 -4.65 18.92
CA PRO A 152 1.31 -3.94 17.89
C PRO A 152 1.58 -2.49 18.28
N GLN A 153 2.78 -2.01 18.01
CA GLN A 153 3.19 -0.62 18.14
C GLN A 153 3.30 0.03 16.76
N ALA A 154 3.31 1.36 16.68
CA ALA A 154 3.39 2.09 15.41
C ALA A 154 4.56 1.64 14.51
N ARG A 155 5.71 1.33 15.09
CA ARG A 155 6.92 0.84 14.40
C ARG A 155 6.80 -0.57 13.83
N ASP A 156 5.82 -1.36 14.29
CA ASP A 156 5.67 -2.76 13.86
C ASP A 156 4.88 -2.85 12.54
N PHE A 157 4.05 -1.85 12.19
CA PHE A 157 3.31 -1.81 10.93
C PHE A 157 4.21 -1.73 9.69
N PRO A 158 5.21 -0.83 9.61
CA PRO A 158 6.17 -0.85 8.50
C PRO A 158 6.95 -2.17 8.42
N LYS A 159 7.40 -2.72 9.56
CA LYS A 159 8.10 -4.00 9.59
C LYS A 159 7.26 -5.14 9.02
N ARG A 160 5.98 -5.20 9.37
CA ARG A 160 5.04 -6.18 8.84
C ARG A 160 4.82 -6.01 7.33
N ASN A 161 4.80 -4.78 6.80
CA ASN A 161 4.51 -4.51 5.39
C ASN A 161 5.51 -5.18 4.45
N ARG A 162 6.80 -5.34 4.85
CA ARG A 162 7.79 -6.09 4.07
C ARG A 162 7.41 -7.56 3.87
N ILE A 163 6.68 -8.14 4.85
CA ILE A 163 6.21 -9.52 4.75
C ILE A 163 5.06 -9.61 3.74
N ILE A 164 4.13 -8.63 3.75
CA ILE A 164 3.07 -8.55 2.75
C ILE A 164 3.66 -8.44 1.34
N ALA A 165 4.58 -7.51 1.14
CA ALA A 165 5.26 -7.31 -0.15
C ALA A 165 6.09 -8.53 -0.55
N GLY A 166 6.79 -9.15 0.40
CA GLY A 166 7.66 -10.31 0.17
C GLY A 166 6.91 -11.57 -0.23
N LEU A 167 5.71 -11.80 0.33
CA LEU A 167 4.86 -12.94 -0.02
C LEU A 167 4.29 -12.81 -1.43
N ALA A 168 3.98 -11.61 -1.88
CA ALA A 168 3.22 -11.37 -3.09
C ALA A 168 4.09 -11.31 -4.35
N GLN A 169 3.54 -11.72 -5.49
CA GLN A 169 4.12 -11.49 -6.83
C GLN A 169 3.93 -10.05 -7.27
N ALA A 170 2.80 -9.44 -6.88
CA ALA A 170 2.50 -8.03 -7.11
C ALA A 170 1.79 -7.42 -5.91
N VAL A 171 1.97 -6.10 -5.74
CA VAL A 171 1.25 -5.28 -4.78
C VAL A 171 0.36 -4.29 -5.51
N ILE A 172 -0.95 -4.39 -5.28
CA ILE A 172 -1.95 -3.51 -5.88
C ILE A 172 -2.39 -2.49 -4.85
N VAL A 173 -2.22 -1.20 -5.15
CA VAL A 173 -2.68 -0.09 -4.32
C VAL A 173 -4.02 0.41 -4.84
N VAL A 174 -5.09 0.25 -4.05
CA VAL A 174 -6.45 0.61 -4.47
C VAL A 174 -6.75 2.09 -4.24
N GLU A 175 -6.46 2.60 -3.07
CA GLU A 175 -6.53 4.03 -2.73
C GLU A 175 -5.38 4.38 -1.79
N ALA A 176 -4.72 5.51 -2.03
CA ALA A 176 -3.65 6.00 -1.17
C ALA A 176 -3.57 7.53 -1.23
N ALA A 177 -3.71 8.21 -0.09
CA ALA A 177 -3.31 9.60 0.03
C ALA A 177 -1.78 9.72 -0.05
N GLY A 178 -1.26 10.93 -0.33
CA GLY A 178 0.17 11.15 -0.59
C GLY A 178 1.14 10.75 0.53
N ARG A 179 0.65 10.57 1.77
CA ARG A 179 1.43 10.10 2.93
C ARG A 179 0.85 8.80 3.52
N SER A 180 0.23 7.98 2.69
CA SER A 180 -0.38 6.71 3.14
C SER A 180 0.67 5.65 3.46
N GLY A 181 0.41 4.87 4.52
CA GLY A 181 1.23 3.68 4.85
C GLY A 181 1.24 2.60 3.76
N SER A 182 0.21 2.54 2.90
CA SER A 182 0.17 1.65 1.74
C SER A 182 1.23 1.98 0.69
N LEU A 183 1.67 3.25 0.59
CA LEU A 183 2.79 3.64 -0.28
C LEU A 183 4.14 3.13 0.26
N ILE A 184 4.26 2.90 1.57
CA ILE A 184 5.44 2.23 2.15
C ILE A 184 5.48 0.79 1.65
N THR A 185 4.34 0.08 1.67
CA THR A 185 4.26 -1.30 1.15
C THR A 185 4.58 -1.37 -0.35
N ALA A 186 4.12 -0.39 -1.14
CA ALA A 186 4.45 -0.30 -2.56
C ALA A 186 5.96 -0.09 -2.80
N ARG A 187 6.61 0.76 -1.99
CA ARG A 187 8.07 0.97 -2.06
C ARG A 187 8.84 -0.28 -1.67
N GLU A 188 8.48 -0.93 -0.56
CA GLU A 188 9.04 -2.23 -0.17
C GLU A 188 8.91 -3.26 -1.29
N ALA A 189 7.76 -3.31 -1.98
CA ALA A 189 7.56 -4.19 -3.12
C ALA A 189 8.54 -3.91 -4.27
N LEU A 190 8.75 -2.64 -4.63
CA LEU A 190 9.73 -2.25 -5.65
C LEU A 190 11.16 -2.64 -5.24
N ASP A 191 11.54 -2.37 -3.99
CA ASP A 191 12.87 -2.71 -3.45
C ASP A 191 13.11 -4.24 -3.45
N LEU A 192 12.04 -5.03 -3.36
CA LEU A 192 12.05 -6.50 -3.44
C LEU A 192 11.90 -7.04 -4.87
N GLY A 193 11.89 -6.18 -5.90
CA GLY A 193 11.68 -6.56 -7.29
C GLY A 193 10.30 -7.16 -7.57
N ARG A 194 9.29 -6.78 -6.79
CA ARG A 194 7.90 -7.18 -7.02
C ARG A 194 7.20 -6.16 -7.92
N GLU A 195 6.23 -6.62 -8.68
CA GLU A 195 5.42 -5.73 -9.51
C GLU A 195 4.57 -4.82 -8.62
N VAL A 196 4.53 -3.52 -8.95
CA VAL A 196 3.66 -2.55 -8.30
C VAL A 196 2.61 -2.07 -9.28
N MET A 197 1.36 -2.16 -8.84
CA MET A 197 0.19 -1.79 -9.61
C MET A 197 -0.67 -0.83 -8.83
N ALA A 198 -1.43 0.02 -9.51
CA ALA A 198 -2.30 0.98 -8.82
C ALA A 198 -3.62 1.20 -9.56
N VAL A 199 -4.69 1.35 -8.79
CA VAL A 199 -6.00 1.71 -9.29
C VAL A 199 -6.05 3.22 -9.50
N PRO A 200 -6.38 3.72 -10.71
CA PRO A 200 -6.48 5.14 -10.96
C PRO A 200 -7.68 5.75 -10.24
N GLY A 201 -7.58 7.01 -9.88
CA GLY A 201 -8.69 7.74 -9.32
C GLY A 201 -8.74 9.18 -9.79
N HIS A 202 -9.81 9.89 -9.40
CA HIS A 202 -10.03 11.27 -9.84
C HIS A 202 -8.92 12.19 -9.30
N PRO A 203 -8.32 13.08 -10.13
CA PRO A 203 -7.20 13.94 -9.71
C PRO A 203 -7.48 14.83 -8.51
N PHE A 204 -8.73 15.23 -8.30
CA PHE A 204 -9.15 16.04 -7.15
C PHE A 204 -9.51 15.21 -5.90
N ASP A 205 -9.48 13.88 -5.97
CA ASP A 205 -9.64 13.05 -4.78
C ASP A 205 -8.28 12.85 -4.10
N ALA A 206 -8.13 13.36 -2.88
CA ALA A 206 -6.91 13.22 -2.11
C ALA A 206 -6.50 11.75 -1.88
N ARG A 207 -7.46 10.80 -1.89
CA ARG A 207 -7.22 9.36 -1.75
C ARG A 207 -6.65 8.73 -3.03
N ALA A 208 -6.80 9.38 -4.18
CA ALA A 208 -6.24 8.92 -5.45
C ALA A 208 -4.81 9.42 -5.69
N PHE A 209 -4.36 10.44 -4.94
CA PHE A 209 -3.08 11.11 -5.20
C PHE A 209 -1.90 10.13 -5.24
N GLY A 210 -1.80 9.23 -4.27
CA GLY A 210 -0.70 8.26 -4.20
C GLY A 210 -0.76 7.23 -5.33
N CYS A 211 -1.95 6.72 -5.67
CA CYS A 211 -2.13 5.80 -6.78
C CYS A 211 -1.78 6.45 -8.12
N ASN A 212 -2.27 7.67 -8.38
CA ASN A 212 -1.97 8.41 -9.60
C ASN A 212 -0.46 8.76 -9.70
N ALA A 213 0.19 9.04 -8.57
CA ALA A 213 1.64 9.24 -8.54
C ALA A 213 2.40 7.95 -8.88
N LEU A 214 2.02 6.80 -8.31
CA LEU A 214 2.61 5.51 -8.64
C LEU A 214 2.46 5.19 -10.14
N ILE A 215 1.28 5.40 -10.72
CA ILE A 215 1.04 5.18 -12.17
C ILE A 215 1.93 6.10 -13.02
N ARG A 216 2.01 7.39 -12.69
CA ARG A 216 2.91 8.33 -13.37
C ARG A 216 4.36 7.90 -13.28
N ASP A 217 4.77 7.30 -12.17
CA ASP A 217 6.13 6.85 -11.91
C ASP A 217 6.39 5.42 -12.45
N GLY A 218 5.42 4.84 -13.23
CA GLY A 218 5.59 3.60 -13.99
C GLY A 218 4.85 2.38 -13.44
N ALA A 219 4.08 2.50 -12.36
CA ALA A 219 3.25 1.39 -11.89
C ALA A 219 2.14 1.05 -12.90
N VAL A 220 1.85 -0.23 -13.04
CA VAL A 220 0.79 -0.71 -13.95
C VAL A 220 -0.58 -0.21 -13.48
N LEU A 221 -1.33 0.40 -14.39
CA LEU A 221 -2.69 0.84 -14.15
C LEU A 221 -3.63 -0.37 -14.13
N VAL A 222 -4.43 -0.50 -13.07
CA VAL A 222 -5.38 -1.60 -12.86
C VAL A 222 -6.81 -1.08 -12.83
N ARG A 223 -7.63 -1.63 -13.73
CA ARG A 223 -9.09 -1.38 -13.81
C ARG A 223 -9.88 -2.58 -13.29
N ASN A 224 -9.32 -3.80 -13.45
CA ASN A 224 -9.94 -5.08 -13.11
C ASN A 224 -8.85 -6.16 -12.89
N ALA A 225 -9.26 -7.38 -12.55
CA ALA A 225 -8.34 -8.50 -12.33
C ALA A 225 -7.63 -8.96 -13.60
N GLU A 226 -8.22 -8.77 -14.78
CA GLU A 226 -7.62 -9.14 -16.07
C GLU A 226 -6.35 -8.33 -16.37
N ASP A 227 -6.33 -7.03 -16.05
CA ASP A 227 -5.14 -6.19 -16.16
C ASP A 227 -3.99 -6.77 -15.31
N VAL A 228 -4.29 -7.24 -14.09
CA VAL A 228 -3.32 -7.85 -13.17
C VAL A 228 -2.77 -9.16 -13.74
N ILE A 229 -3.64 -10.06 -14.19
CA ILE A 229 -3.29 -11.37 -14.73
C ILE A 229 -2.43 -11.20 -15.99
N THR A 230 -2.82 -10.27 -16.87
CA THR A 230 -2.09 -9.97 -18.10
C THR A 230 -0.69 -9.43 -17.81
N ALA A 231 -0.55 -8.53 -16.84
CA ALA A 231 0.75 -7.97 -16.45
C ALA A 231 1.69 -9.03 -15.83
N LEU A 232 1.14 -10.03 -15.12
CA LEU A 232 1.92 -11.09 -14.49
C LEU A 232 2.27 -12.24 -15.45
N SER A 233 1.54 -12.41 -16.54
CA SER A 233 1.74 -13.51 -17.51
C SER A 233 3.17 -13.58 -18.09
N PRO A 234 3.83 -12.49 -18.49
CA PRO A 234 5.23 -12.51 -18.95
C PRO A 234 6.22 -12.96 -17.88
N LEU A 235 5.96 -12.64 -16.61
CA LEU A 235 6.81 -13.01 -15.48
C LEU A 235 6.79 -14.53 -15.20
N SER A 236 5.67 -15.18 -15.44
CA SER A 236 5.54 -16.64 -15.33
C SER A 236 6.25 -17.36 -16.46
N LEU A 237 6.16 -16.86 -17.69
CA LEU A 237 6.86 -17.41 -18.86
C LEU A 237 8.38 -17.25 -18.76
N GLY A 238 8.86 -16.11 -18.27
CA GLY A 238 10.29 -15.86 -18.05
C GLY A 238 10.93 -16.82 -17.05
N LYS A 239 10.22 -17.17 -15.96
CA LYS A 239 10.70 -18.16 -14.97
C LYS A 239 10.72 -19.58 -15.51
N GLN A 240 9.75 -19.98 -16.33
CA GLN A 240 9.76 -21.28 -16.99
C GLN A 240 10.86 -21.39 -18.05
N ALA A 241 11.11 -20.32 -18.81
CA ALA A 241 12.21 -20.27 -19.76
C ALA A 241 13.58 -20.38 -19.05
N SER A 242 13.77 -19.71 -17.91
CA SER A 242 15.00 -19.81 -17.13
C SER A 242 15.22 -21.21 -16.51
N ALA A 243 14.14 -21.85 -16.05
CA ALA A 243 14.22 -23.23 -15.54
C ALA A 243 14.55 -24.24 -16.64
N ASN A 244 14.00 -24.07 -17.83
CA ASN A 244 14.31 -24.92 -18.99
C ASN A 244 15.72 -24.72 -19.54
N ILE A 245 16.27 -23.49 -19.46
CA ILE A 245 17.67 -23.20 -19.83
C ILE A 245 18.64 -23.81 -18.81
N ALA A 246 18.29 -23.84 -17.52
CA ALA A 246 19.13 -24.46 -16.49
C ALA A 246 19.21 -26.00 -16.64
N GLN A 247 18.17 -26.64 -17.18
CA GLN A 247 18.15 -28.08 -17.46
C GLN A 247 18.83 -28.46 -18.80
N ALA A 248 19.07 -27.49 -19.69
CA ALA A 248 19.66 -27.72 -21.01
C ALA A 248 21.18 -27.46 -21.11
N ARG A 249 21.92 -27.34 -19.99
CA ARG A 249 23.38 -27.19 -20.03
C ARG A 249 24.05 -28.52 -20.33
N PRO A 250 24.72 -28.67 -21.51
CA PRO A 250 25.59 -29.82 -21.77
C PRO A 250 26.81 -29.76 -20.83
N ALA A 251 27.28 -30.91 -20.40
CA ALA A 251 28.48 -31.07 -19.60
C ALA A 251 29.71 -30.44 -20.29
N PRO A 252 30.62 -29.80 -19.53
CA PRO A 252 31.81 -29.21 -20.11
C PRO A 252 32.79 -30.30 -20.62
N PRO A 253 33.45 -30.04 -21.78
CA PRO A 253 34.47 -30.97 -22.30
C PRO A 253 35.70 -30.97 -21.41
N PRO A 254 36.50 -32.06 -21.42
CA PRO A 254 37.65 -32.23 -20.52
C PRO A 254 38.79 -31.28 -20.86
N HIS A 255 39.40 -30.75 -19.81
CA HIS A 255 40.55 -29.86 -19.86
C HIS A 255 41.72 -30.43 -20.63
N ARG A 256 42.19 -29.74 -21.69
CA ARG A 256 43.57 -29.81 -22.19
C ARG A 256 44.39 -28.74 -21.50
N GLN A 257 45.46 -29.21 -20.84
CA GLN A 257 46.54 -28.37 -20.32
C GLN A 257 47.31 -27.75 -21.50
N ALA A 258 47.54 -26.48 -21.47
CA ALA A 258 48.53 -25.80 -22.30
C ALA A 258 49.19 -24.67 -21.51
N GLU A 259 50.44 -24.77 -21.53
CA GLU A 259 51.61 -24.17 -20.89
C GLU A 259 51.67 -22.63 -20.85
N ALA A 260 52.40 -22.20 -19.87
CA ALA A 260 52.83 -20.83 -19.57
C ALA A 260 53.52 -20.13 -20.74
N ARG A 261 53.19 -18.86 -20.97
CA ARG A 261 54.15 -17.88 -21.53
C ARG A 261 53.99 -16.57 -20.79
N THR A 262 55.05 -16.26 -20.05
CA THR A 262 55.41 -14.96 -19.47
C THR A 262 55.71 -13.94 -20.55
N ALA A 263 55.15 -12.74 -20.48
CA ALA A 263 55.82 -11.51 -20.95
C ALA A 263 55.13 -10.25 -20.40
N ALA A 264 55.95 -9.48 -19.69
CA ALA A 264 56.08 -8.03 -19.67
C ALA A 264 54.93 -7.11 -19.20
N VAL A 265 55.18 -6.61 -18.02
CA VAL A 265 54.64 -5.41 -17.37
C VAL A 265 54.85 -4.15 -18.24
N GLN A 266 53.77 -3.41 -18.51
CA GLN A 266 53.87 -1.99 -18.71
C GLN A 266 52.84 -1.25 -17.84
N LYS A 267 53.36 -0.40 -16.95
CA LYS A 267 52.66 0.56 -16.10
C LYS A 267 51.94 1.56 -16.97
N ALA A 268 50.63 1.67 -16.86
CA ALA A 268 49.89 2.86 -17.26
C ALA A 268 49.26 3.47 -16.00
N GLN A 269 49.58 4.72 -15.76
CA GLN A 269 49.13 5.57 -14.66
C GLN A 269 47.62 5.76 -14.61
N LYS A 270 47.07 5.59 -13.45
CA LYS A 270 45.67 5.98 -13.10
C LYS A 270 45.53 7.49 -13.06
N PRO A 271 44.52 8.08 -13.68
CA PRO A 271 44.11 9.45 -13.33
C PRO A 271 43.22 9.39 -12.07
N ALA A 272 43.47 10.35 -11.18
CA ALA A 272 42.76 10.53 -9.92
C ALA A 272 41.28 10.89 -10.13
N PRO A 273 40.38 10.53 -9.20
CA PRO A 273 38.95 10.82 -9.30
C PRO A 273 38.69 12.32 -9.02
N ALA A 274 38.06 12.99 -9.96
CA ALA A 274 37.56 14.35 -9.79
C ALA A 274 36.34 14.38 -8.85
N GLU A 275 36.40 15.34 -7.93
CA GLU A 275 35.44 15.50 -6.82
C GLU A 275 33.99 15.76 -7.24
N PRO A 276 33.00 15.21 -6.51
CA PRO A 276 31.58 15.43 -6.77
C PRO A 276 31.00 16.75 -6.22
N ARG A 277 31.85 17.69 -5.74
CA ARG A 277 31.39 18.93 -5.08
C ARG A 277 30.76 19.98 -5.99
N ALA A 278 31.09 20.03 -7.27
CA ALA A 278 30.63 21.09 -8.18
C ALA A 278 29.18 20.90 -8.69
N ARG A 279 28.58 19.72 -8.57
CA ARG A 279 27.18 19.48 -9.02
C ARG A 279 26.13 19.76 -7.95
N ILE A 280 26.49 19.73 -6.67
CA ILE A 280 25.57 19.98 -5.55
C ILE A 280 25.37 21.49 -5.34
N SER A 281 26.41 22.32 -5.52
CA SER A 281 26.30 23.78 -5.37
C SER A 281 25.36 24.40 -6.43
N LYS A 282 25.47 24.01 -7.71
CA LYS A 282 24.56 24.51 -8.76
C LYS A 282 23.08 24.17 -8.55
N LYS A 283 22.76 23.03 -7.90
CA LYS A 283 21.38 22.66 -7.59
C LYS A 283 20.83 23.41 -6.37
N LEU A 284 21.67 23.74 -5.39
CA LEU A 284 21.30 24.60 -4.26
C LEU A 284 21.05 26.05 -4.70
N ASP A 285 21.89 26.58 -5.60
CA ASP A 285 21.71 27.93 -6.12
C ASP A 285 20.44 28.08 -6.97
N GLN A 286 20.06 27.04 -7.72
CA GLN A 286 18.79 27.03 -8.45
C GLN A 286 17.56 26.93 -7.53
N LEU A 287 17.66 26.20 -6.43
CA LEU A 287 16.59 26.10 -5.43
C LEU A 287 16.43 27.41 -4.65
N SER A 288 17.52 28.10 -4.32
CA SER A 288 17.47 29.42 -3.65
C SER A 288 16.89 30.51 -4.56
N ALA A 289 17.21 30.48 -5.85
CA ALA A 289 16.63 31.40 -6.83
C ALA A 289 15.12 31.18 -7.04
N LEU A 290 14.65 29.89 -7.04
CA LEU A 290 13.23 29.56 -7.11
C LEU A 290 12.47 29.98 -5.83
N THR A 291 13.10 29.84 -4.67
CA THR A 291 12.51 30.25 -3.38
C THR A 291 12.39 31.76 -3.27
N GLN A 292 13.37 32.51 -3.81
CA GLN A 292 13.31 33.99 -3.90
C GLN A 292 12.27 34.46 -4.93
N ALA A 293 12.12 33.78 -6.07
CA ALA A 293 11.09 34.10 -7.05
C ALA A 293 9.66 33.83 -6.52
N LEU A 294 9.48 32.80 -5.71
CA LEU A 294 8.20 32.48 -5.05
C LEU A 294 7.87 33.43 -3.88
N ALA A 295 8.87 33.99 -3.20
CA ALA A 295 8.67 34.95 -2.12
C ALA A 295 8.21 36.35 -2.62
N GLY A 296 8.36 36.63 -3.93
CA GLY A 296 7.91 37.88 -4.57
C GLY A 296 6.46 37.83 -5.10
N ILE A 297 5.73 36.70 -4.96
CA ILE A 297 4.31 36.63 -5.33
C ILE A 297 3.51 37.17 -4.15
N PRO A 298 2.78 38.31 -4.26
CA PRO A 298 1.92 38.78 -3.20
C PRO A 298 0.85 37.71 -2.94
N ALA A 299 0.71 37.24 -1.71
CA ALA A 299 -0.43 36.44 -1.32
C ALA A 299 -1.70 37.25 -1.60
N PRO A 300 -2.74 36.66 -2.24
CA PRO A 300 -3.99 37.36 -2.42
C PRO A 300 -4.50 37.82 -1.04
N PRO A 301 -4.97 39.07 -0.91
CA PRO A 301 -5.44 39.58 0.36
C PRO A 301 -6.57 38.69 0.83
N ALA A 302 -6.45 38.15 2.05
CA ALA A 302 -7.54 37.46 2.71
C ALA A 302 -8.65 38.50 2.95
N GLU A 303 -9.71 38.48 2.14
CA GLU A 303 -10.92 39.24 2.38
C GLU A 303 -11.53 38.78 3.71
N LYS A 304 -11.25 39.51 4.76
CA LYS A 304 -11.93 39.35 6.07
C LYS A 304 -13.32 39.91 5.95
N ARG A 305 -14.29 39.08 5.59
CA ARG A 305 -15.72 39.44 5.60
C ARG A 305 -16.17 39.64 7.04
N SER A 306 -17.02 40.62 7.26
CA SER A 306 -17.65 40.84 8.56
C SER A 306 -18.63 39.68 8.86
N LEU A 307 -18.89 39.40 10.14
CA LEU A 307 -19.89 38.40 10.54
C LEU A 307 -21.29 38.68 9.95
N GLN A 308 -21.62 39.94 9.74
CA GLN A 308 -22.89 40.36 9.11
C GLN A 308 -22.93 40.01 7.62
N GLU A 309 -21.85 40.23 6.88
CA GLU A 309 -21.75 39.88 5.45
C GLU A 309 -21.78 38.35 5.25
N THR A 310 -21.13 37.57 6.13
CA THR A 310 -21.16 36.10 6.09
C THR A 310 -22.59 35.59 6.36
N SER A 311 -23.28 36.16 7.36
CA SER A 311 -24.67 35.79 7.66
C SER A 311 -25.64 36.13 6.51
N ALA A 312 -25.45 37.28 5.87
CA ALA A 312 -26.27 37.68 4.71
C ALA A 312 -26.04 36.74 3.51
N LEU A 313 -24.81 36.34 3.26
CA LEU A 313 -24.42 35.37 2.24
C LEU A 313 -25.07 33.99 2.48
N HIS A 314 -25.03 33.51 3.73
CA HIS A 314 -25.68 32.26 4.13
C HIS A 314 -27.18 32.30 3.90
N GLN A 315 -27.83 33.40 4.23
CA GLN A 315 -29.26 33.58 3.98
C GLN A 315 -29.61 33.60 2.48
N MET A 316 -28.80 34.27 1.66
CA MET A 316 -28.92 34.26 0.21
C MET A 316 -28.83 32.86 -0.40
N ILE A 317 -27.82 32.09 0.01
CA ILE A 317 -27.63 30.71 -0.44
C ILE A 317 -28.81 29.82 -0.03
N LEU A 318 -29.27 29.93 1.23
CA LEU A 318 -30.42 29.16 1.71
C LEU A 318 -31.76 29.56 1.03
N ALA A 319 -31.93 30.83 0.67
CA ALA A 319 -33.10 31.31 -0.07
C ALA A 319 -33.09 30.86 -1.54
N GLY A 320 -31.92 30.78 -2.16
CA GLY A 320 -31.76 30.27 -3.53
C GLY A 320 -31.95 28.74 -3.67
N LEU A 321 -31.88 27.99 -2.55
CA LEU A 321 -32.17 26.56 -2.53
C LEU A 321 -33.70 26.35 -2.45
N GLY A 322 -34.30 25.94 -3.55
CA GLY A 322 -35.72 25.54 -3.62
C GLY A 322 -35.97 24.19 -2.92
N PRO A 323 -37.25 23.72 -2.97
CA PRO A 323 -37.62 22.39 -2.44
C PRO A 323 -36.98 21.23 -3.21
N SER A 324 -36.52 21.48 -4.44
CA SER A 324 -35.84 20.49 -5.28
C SER A 324 -34.30 20.68 -5.20
N PRO A 325 -33.52 19.61 -5.23
CA PRO A 325 -32.07 19.70 -5.24
C PRO A 325 -31.56 20.51 -6.45
N THR A 326 -30.65 21.45 -6.22
CA THR A 326 -30.13 22.38 -7.24
C THR A 326 -28.59 22.12 -7.40
N ALA A 327 -28.10 22.17 -8.65
CA ALA A 327 -26.67 22.03 -8.91
C ALA A 327 -25.89 23.21 -8.33
N SER A 328 -24.75 22.94 -7.68
CA SER A 328 -23.91 23.98 -7.06
C SER A 328 -23.51 25.08 -8.03
N ASP A 329 -23.16 24.71 -9.28
CA ASP A 329 -22.74 25.65 -10.31
C ASP A 329 -23.89 26.51 -10.84
N GLN A 330 -25.11 25.97 -10.82
CA GLN A 330 -26.30 26.73 -11.19
C GLN A 330 -26.64 27.76 -10.11
N LEU A 331 -26.66 27.33 -8.85
CA LEU A 331 -26.93 28.20 -7.71
C LEU A 331 -25.91 29.34 -7.61
N MET A 332 -24.60 29.05 -7.88
CA MET A 332 -23.56 30.07 -7.91
C MET A 332 -23.79 31.12 -9.01
N ARG A 333 -24.24 30.69 -10.22
CA ARG A 333 -24.58 31.61 -11.31
C ARG A 333 -25.85 32.43 -11.02
N ASP A 334 -26.87 31.78 -10.45
CA ASP A 334 -28.15 32.44 -10.14
C ASP A 334 -28.00 33.53 -9.07
N LEU A 335 -27.00 33.36 -8.18
CA LEU A 335 -26.68 34.31 -7.11
C LEU A 335 -25.55 35.29 -7.46
N ASP A 336 -24.96 35.19 -8.67
CA ASP A 336 -23.83 35.99 -9.16
C ASP A 336 -22.64 36.00 -8.17
N LEU A 337 -22.32 34.82 -7.61
CA LEU A 337 -21.25 34.66 -6.60
C LEU A 337 -19.98 34.14 -7.23
N SER A 338 -18.84 34.70 -6.81
CA SER A 338 -17.53 34.13 -7.18
C SER A 338 -17.27 32.79 -6.49
N PRO A 339 -16.54 31.85 -7.13
CA PRO A 339 -16.17 30.57 -6.51
C PRO A 339 -15.46 30.71 -5.17
N GLN A 340 -14.65 31.76 -5.02
CA GLN A 340 -13.91 32.06 -3.79
C GLN A 340 -14.83 32.50 -2.63
N ALA A 341 -15.96 33.10 -2.94
CA ALA A 341 -16.97 33.51 -1.98
C ALA A 341 -17.93 32.36 -1.61
N PHE A 342 -18.33 31.58 -2.61
CA PHE A 342 -19.35 30.56 -2.52
C PHE A 342 -18.89 29.29 -1.81
N ALA A 343 -17.67 28.79 -2.12
CA ALA A 343 -17.18 27.53 -1.60
C ALA A 343 -17.01 27.50 -0.07
N PRO A 344 -16.43 28.53 0.60
CA PRO A 344 -16.35 28.55 2.06
C PRO A 344 -17.74 28.62 2.71
N ALA A 345 -18.65 29.44 2.21
CA ALA A 345 -20.00 29.59 2.73
C ALA A 345 -20.80 28.29 2.66
N LEU A 346 -20.65 27.51 1.55
CA LEU A 346 -21.26 26.20 1.43
C LEU A 346 -20.72 25.23 2.48
N THR A 347 -19.39 25.25 2.72
CA THR A 347 -18.77 24.35 3.69
C THR A 347 -19.28 24.66 5.11
N GLU A 348 -19.42 25.93 5.47
CA GLU A 348 -19.97 26.33 6.76
C GLU A 348 -21.43 25.89 6.92
N LEU A 349 -22.28 26.10 5.91
CA LEU A 349 -23.67 25.65 5.91
C LEU A 349 -23.83 24.12 5.98
N GLU A 350 -22.90 23.37 5.38
CA GLU A 350 -22.84 21.90 5.51
C GLU A 350 -22.44 21.47 6.93
N LEU A 351 -21.44 22.13 7.53
CA LEU A 351 -21.01 21.87 8.91
C LEU A 351 -22.12 22.21 9.92
N GLU A 352 -22.87 23.27 9.67
CA GLU A 352 -24.05 23.64 10.46
C GLU A 352 -25.25 22.71 10.23
N GLY A 353 -25.17 21.78 9.26
CA GLY A 353 -26.24 20.83 8.95
C GLY A 353 -27.47 21.46 8.27
N LYS A 354 -27.36 22.67 7.74
CA LYS A 354 -28.45 23.40 7.06
C LYS A 354 -28.66 22.97 5.62
N ILE A 355 -27.59 22.47 4.97
CA ILE A 355 -27.61 21.90 3.63
C ILE A 355 -26.96 20.52 3.59
N SER A 356 -27.27 19.73 2.58
CA SER A 356 -26.64 18.44 2.31
C SER A 356 -26.30 18.32 0.82
N ARG A 357 -25.14 17.73 0.52
CA ARG A 357 -24.77 17.34 -0.85
C ARG A 357 -25.35 15.98 -1.19
N ILE A 358 -25.96 15.90 -2.36
CA ILE A 358 -26.52 14.68 -2.93
C ILE A 358 -25.60 14.21 -4.08
N PRO A 359 -25.55 12.89 -4.38
CA PRO A 359 -24.81 12.41 -5.55
C PRO A 359 -25.15 13.17 -6.82
N GLY A 360 -24.09 13.54 -7.60
CA GLY A 360 -24.24 14.38 -8.79
C GLY A 360 -23.93 15.87 -8.56
N GLY A 361 -23.41 16.27 -7.38
CA GLY A 361 -23.05 17.66 -7.08
C GLY A 361 -24.24 18.56 -6.79
N LEU A 362 -25.40 17.96 -6.50
CA LEU A 362 -26.63 18.66 -6.15
C LEU A 362 -26.66 19.04 -4.67
N LEU A 363 -27.18 20.23 -4.38
CA LEU A 363 -27.38 20.77 -3.02
C LEU A 363 -28.86 20.72 -2.66
N ALA A 364 -29.16 20.25 -1.48
CA ALA A 364 -30.52 20.26 -0.92
C ALA A 364 -30.53 20.93 0.43
N ARG A 365 -31.58 21.71 0.70
CA ARG A 365 -31.83 22.25 2.03
C ARG A 365 -32.30 21.15 2.96
N ARG A 366 -31.71 21.04 4.13
CA ARG A 366 -32.16 20.10 5.17
C ARG A 366 -33.29 20.75 5.95
N SER A 367 -34.51 20.23 5.82
CA SER A 367 -35.58 20.55 6.74
C SER A 367 -35.31 19.88 8.09
N ARG A 368 -35.50 20.62 9.18
CA ARG A 368 -35.46 20.10 10.55
C ARG A 368 -36.47 19.00 10.75
#